data_7c14169f4794e4f830a1360acbe94f32
#
_entry.id   7c14169f4794e4f830a1360acbe94f32
#
_cell.length_a   1.000
_cell.length_b   1.000
_cell.length_c   1.000
_cell.angle_alpha   90.00
_cell.angle_beta   90.00
_cell.angle_gamma   90.00
#
_symmetry.space_group_name_H-M   'P 1'
#
loop_
_entity.id
_entity.type
_entity.pdbx_description
1 polymer ?
#
loop_
_entity_poly.entity_id
_entity_poly.type
_entity_poly.pdbx_seq_one_letter_code
_entity_poly.pdbx_strand_id
1 'polypeptide(L)'
;MIKERLHGCRVALYPTFRPLMQNEIEFPRIDAALIKRAAQAVKLAKECRCRIVTAESCTGGLLVAVLAEAPGAAKQLQGGFVTYTKDQKTIALGIPRSLLECESAVSEAVARAMAEGALGRSIADLSVSITGVAGPESDEDGNPVGLVHIAAARRAGATLHQEHRFGDIGRAEVLYQTVMAALDLLERCAIGGQDRARAAE
;
A
#
# COMPACT_ATOMS: atom_id res chain seq x y z
N MET A 1 -11.19 -14.11 59.25
CA MET A 1 -9.89 -13.42 59.39
C MET A 1 -8.88 -14.19 58.57
N ILE A 2 -8.79 -13.91 57.24
CA ILE A 2 -7.85 -14.55 56.32
C ILE A 2 -6.97 -13.43 55.79
N LYS A 3 -5.70 -13.42 56.19
CA LYS A 3 -4.66 -12.54 55.66
C LYS A 3 -4.06 -13.21 54.46
N GLU A 4 -4.43 -12.75 53.27
CA GLU A 4 -3.70 -13.12 52.05
C GLU A 4 -2.41 -12.30 51.91
N ARG A 5 -1.30 -13.01 51.78
CA ARG A 5 0.03 -12.47 51.47
C ARG A 5 0.11 -12.23 49.97
N LEU A 6 0.13 -11.01 49.56
CA LEU A 6 0.58 -10.64 48.22
C LEU A 6 2.10 -10.76 48.20
N HIS A 7 2.60 -11.80 47.52
CA HIS A 7 4.02 -11.97 47.25
C HIS A 7 4.43 -10.91 46.23
N GLY A 8 5.48 -10.17 46.58
CA GLY A 8 6.03 -9.07 45.81
C GLY A 8 6.45 -9.48 44.39
N CYS A 9 5.71 -8.99 43.44
CA CYS A 9 6.15 -8.93 42.05
C CYS A 9 7.24 -7.85 41.99
N ARG A 10 8.53 -8.24 41.94
CA ARG A 10 9.60 -7.31 41.60
C ARG A 10 9.40 -6.89 40.16
N VAL A 11 8.88 -5.69 39.96
CA VAL A 11 8.97 -5.03 38.66
C VAL A 11 10.45 -4.87 38.36
N ALA A 12 10.96 -5.69 37.46
CA ALA A 12 12.29 -5.48 36.93
C ALA A 12 12.27 -4.10 36.23
N LEU A 13 12.99 -3.15 36.82
CA LEU A 13 13.30 -1.90 36.14
C LEU A 13 14.05 -2.28 34.87
N TYR A 14 13.38 -2.18 33.73
CA TYR A 14 14.05 -2.28 32.46
C TYR A 14 15.17 -1.24 32.45
N PRO A 15 16.41 -1.65 32.08
CA PRO A 15 17.52 -0.69 31.99
C PRO A 15 17.09 0.45 31.07
N THR A 16 17.31 1.67 31.54
CA THR A 16 17.06 2.90 30.79
C THR A 16 17.51 2.69 29.34
N PHE A 17 16.56 2.80 28.44
CA PHE A 17 16.78 2.72 27.00
C PHE A 17 17.90 3.68 26.65
N ARG A 18 19.08 3.16 26.37
CA ARG A 18 20.20 3.97 25.86
C ARG A 18 19.72 4.50 24.51
N PRO A 19 19.73 5.79 24.24
CA PRO A 19 19.33 6.28 22.92
C PRO A 19 20.27 5.61 21.92
N LEU A 20 19.70 4.76 21.06
CA LEU A 20 20.40 4.22 19.92
C LEU A 20 20.90 5.41 19.11
N MET A 21 22.20 5.41 18.85
CA MET A 21 22.90 6.40 18.05
C MET A 21 22.08 6.84 16.84
N GLN A 22 22.08 8.12 16.60
CA GLN A 22 21.48 8.94 15.56
C GLN A 22 21.68 8.41 14.12
N ASN A 23 21.07 7.29 13.78
CA ASN A 23 20.50 7.07 12.47
C ASN A 23 19.00 7.11 12.70
N GLU A 24 18.44 8.31 12.66
CA GLU A 24 16.99 8.49 12.68
C GLU A 24 16.44 7.73 11.48
N ILE A 25 15.85 6.56 11.73
CA ILE A 25 15.03 5.88 10.73
C ILE A 25 13.82 6.80 10.56
N GLU A 26 13.89 7.71 9.58
CA GLU A 26 12.76 8.55 9.25
C GLU A 26 11.65 7.68 8.67
N PHE A 27 10.56 7.58 9.40
CA PHE A 27 9.30 7.07 8.85
C PHE A 27 8.59 8.19 8.08
N PRO A 28 7.95 7.88 6.94
CA PRO A 28 7.15 8.86 6.24
C PRO A 28 6.02 9.33 7.16
N ARG A 29 5.89 10.63 7.36
CA ARG A 29 4.81 11.20 8.16
C ARG A 29 3.53 11.19 7.34
N ILE A 30 2.43 10.75 7.92
CA ILE A 30 1.09 10.98 7.38
C ILE A 30 0.76 12.45 7.68
N ASP A 31 0.96 13.29 6.70
CA ASP A 31 0.75 14.74 6.82
C ASP A 31 -0.59 15.19 6.19
N ALA A 32 -0.87 16.49 6.31
CA ALA A 32 -2.10 17.07 5.77
C ALA A 32 -2.20 16.96 4.23
N ALA A 33 -1.06 16.90 3.52
CA ALA A 33 -1.06 16.78 2.06
C ALA A 33 -1.49 15.37 1.63
N LEU A 34 -0.94 14.32 2.26
CA LEU A 34 -1.36 12.93 2.05
C LEU A 34 -2.83 12.72 2.39
N ILE A 35 -3.31 13.25 3.55
CA ILE A 35 -4.71 13.13 3.95
C ILE A 35 -5.63 13.84 2.94
N LYS A 36 -5.23 15.01 2.45
CA LYS A 36 -5.99 15.75 1.44
C LYS A 36 -6.11 14.95 0.13
N ARG A 37 -5.02 14.32 -0.34
CA ARG A 37 -5.04 13.46 -1.53
C ARG A 37 -5.91 12.23 -1.30
N ALA A 38 -5.78 11.55 -0.16
CA ALA A 38 -6.64 10.43 0.19
C ALA A 38 -8.13 10.82 0.24
N ALA A 39 -8.45 11.99 0.79
CA ALA A 39 -9.81 12.51 0.83
C ALA A 39 -10.40 12.73 -0.58
N GLN A 40 -9.58 13.16 -1.55
CA GLN A 40 -9.99 13.28 -2.95
C GLN A 40 -10.29 11.91 -3.58
N ALA A 41 -9.40 10.94 -3.40
CA ALA A 41 -9.58 9.58 -3.89
C ALA A 41 -10.83 8.91 -3.30
N VAL A 42 -11.06 9.04 -1.98
CA VAL A 42 -12.24 8.51 -1.29
C VAL A 42 -13.52 9.21 -1.76
N LYS A 43 -13.47 10.53 -1.97
CA LYS A 43 -14.61 11.30 -2.51
C LYS A 43 -14.97 10.81 -3.91
N LEU A 44 -14.00 10.66 -4.81
CA LEU A 44 -14.22 10.15 -6.17
C LEU A 44 -14.79 8.72 -6.15
N ALA A 45 -14.24 7.85 -5.31
CA ALA A 45 -14.77 6.51 -5.14
C ALA A 45 -16.24 6.51 -4.69
N LYS A 46 -16.61 7.42 -3.76
CA LYS A 46 -18.00 7.60 -3.34
C LYS A 46 -18.89 8.07 -4.51
N GLU A 47 -18.46 9.03 -5.29
CA GLU A 47 -19.19 9.54 -6.46
C GLU A 47 -19.42 8.45 -7.51
N CYS A 48 -18.42 7.58 -7.71
CA CYS A 48 -18.51 6.42 -8.58
C CYS A 48 -19.24 5.22 -7.95
N ARG A 49 -19.68 5.30 -6.70
CA ARG A 49 -20.24 4.18 -5.91
C ARG A 49 -19.29 2.97 -5.85
N CYS A 50 -18.01 3.22 -5.80
CA CYS A 50 -16.95 2.21 -5.80
C CYS A 50 -16.33 2.05 -4.41
N ARG A 51 -15.95 0.83 -4.06
CA ARG A 51 -15.17 0.49 -2.88
C ARG A 51 -13.72 0.23 -3.29
N ILE A 52 -12.81 0.62 -2.42
CA ILE A 52 -11.36 0.56 -2.65
C ILE A 52 -10.74 -0.57 -1.85
N VAL A 53 -9.77 -1.27 -2.44
CA VAL A 53 -8.85 -2.19 -1.75
C VAL A 53 -7.41 -1.87 -2.16
N THR A 54 -6.45 -2.02 -1.26
CA THR A 54 -5.03 -1.88 -1.57
C THR A 54 -4.30 -3.22 -1.60
N ALA A 55 -3.18 -3.31 -2.35
CA ALA A 55 -2.24 -4.42 -2.30
C ALA A 55 -0.81 -3.86 -2.24
N GLU A 56 -0.18 -3.96 -1.08
CA GLU A 56 1.04 -3.25 -0.75
C GLU A 56 2.22 -4.19 -0.49
N SER A 57 3.38 -3.85 -1.03
CA SER A 57 4.64 -4.50 -0.74
C SER A 57 5.57 -3.55 0.03
N CYS A 58 6.39 -2.76 -0.64
CA CYS A 58 7.39 -1.89 0.02
C CYS A 58 6.80 -0.83 0.95
N THR A 59 5.56 -0.41 0.75
CA THR A 59 4.86 0.56 1.61
C THR A 59 4.33 -0.03 2.90
N GLY A 60 4.24 -1.37 3.01
CA GLY A 60 3.97 -2.07 4.26
C GLY A 60 2.63 -1.74 4.93
N GLY A 61 1.64 -1.22 4.18
CA GLY A 61 0.34 -0.80 4.70
C GLY A 61 0.19 0.71 4.88
N LEU A 62 1.18 1.51 4.45
CA LEU A 62 1.11 2.97 4.57
C LEU A 62 -0.02 3.56 3.73
N LEU A 63 -0.26 3.06 2.51
CA LEU A 63 -1.33 3.56 1.66
C LEU A 63 -2.72 3.29 2.26
N VAL A 64 -2.96 2.09 2.75
CA VAL A 64 -4.25 1.79 3.40
C VAL A 64 -4.43 2.61 4.68
N ALA A 65 -3.37 2.85 5.46
CA ALA A 65 -3.42 3.71 6.64
C ALA A 65 -3.78 5.16 6.26
N VAL A 66 -3.14 5.71 5.24
CA VAL A 66 -3.44 7.07 4.72
C VAL A 66 -4.89 7.17 4.23
N LEU A 67 -5.38 6.16 3.50
CA LEU A 67 -6.78 6.12 3.04
C LEU A 67 -7.77 6.03 4.21
N ALA A 68 -7.42 5.32 5.28
CA ALA A 68 -8.27 5.16 6.46
C ALA A 68 -8.49 6.48 7.23
N GLU A 69 -7.52 7.40 7.18
CA GLU A 69 -7.63 8.74 7.79
C GLU A 69 -8.52 9.69 6.99
N ALA A 70 -8.88 9.34 5.76
CA ALA A 70 -9.68 10.21 4.91
C ALA A 70 -11.16 10.26 5.36
N PRO A 71 -11.80 11.45 5.36
CA PRO A 71 -13.22 11.57 5.62
C PRO A 71 -14.06 10.69 4.68
N GLY A 72 -14.89 9.83 5.24
CA GLY A 72 -15.75 8.92 4.48
C GLY A 72 -15.12 7.57 4.15
N ALA A 73 -13.87 7.31 4.54
CA ALA A 73 -13.18 6.05 4.30
C ALA A 73 -13.97 4.82 4.76
N ALA A 74 -14.62 4.87 5.92
CA ALA A 74 -15.37 3.74 6.48
C ALA A 74 -16.42 3.12 5.54
N LYS A 75 -16.91 3.86 4.55
CA LYS A 75 -17.88 3.36 3.56
C LYS A 75 -17.25 2.92 2.25
N GLN A 76 -16.10 3.47 1.88
CA GLN A 76 -15.43 3.23 0.61
C GLN A 76 -14.23 2.27 0.72
N LEU A 77 -13.51 2.27 1.84
CA LEU A 77 -12.35 1.41 2.03
C LEU A 77 -12.76 0.02 2.53
N GLN A 78 -12.38 -1.01 1.79
CA GLN A 78 -12.59 -2.41 2.19
C GLN A 78 -11.42 -2.93 3.04
N GLY A 79 -10.26 -2.31 2.94
CA GLY A 79 -9.04 -2.71 3.60
C GLY A 79 -7.86 -2.82 2.65
N GLY A 80 -6.83 -3.56 3.04
CA GLY A 80 -5.63 -3.75 2.23
C GLY A 80 -4.96 -5.09 2.50
N PHE A 81 -4.30 -5.60 1.47
CA PHE A 81 -3.41 -6.75 1.54
C PHE A 81 -1.97 -6.26 1.66
N VAL A 82 -1.30 -6.58 2.75
CA VAL A 82 0.15 -6.37 2.90
C VAL A 82 0.86 -7.64 2.49
N THR A 83 1.48 -7.63 1.30
CA THR A 83 2.08 -8.79 0.66
C THR A 83 3.57 -8.54 0.42
N TYR A 84 4.34 -8.53 1.52
CA TYR A 84 5.73 -8.11 1.53
C TYR A 84 6.64 -9.10 0.79
N THR A 85 6.39 -10.41 0.96
CA THR A 85 7.18 -11.48 0.34
C THR A 85 6.54 -12.03 -0.93
N LYS A 86 7.33 -12.70 -1.78
CA LYS A 86 6.84 -13.44 -2.96
C LYS A 86 5.76 -14.46 -2.57
N ASP A 87 5.97 -15.20 -1.48
CA ASP A 87 4.99 -16.17 -0.97
C ASP A 87 3.66 -15.52 -0.58
N GLN A 88 3.69 -14.37 0.12
CA GLN A 88 2.46 -13.67 0.49
C GLN A 88 1.71 -13.13 -0.74
N LYS A 89 2.41 -12.73 -1.79
CA LYS A 89 1.78 -12.35 -3.06
C LYS A 89 0.98 -13.54 -3.66
N THR A 90 1.55 -14.74 -3.59
CA THR A 90 0.84 -15.95 -4.04
C THR A 90 -0.32 -16.31 -3.12
N ILE A 91 -0.11 -16.37 -1.81
CA ILE A 91 -1.11 -16.83 -0.83
C ILE A 91 -2.29 -15.87 -0.76
N ALA A 92 -2.02 -14.58 -0.58
CA ALA A 92 -3.05 -13.59 -0.33
C ALA A 92 -3.74 -13.10 -1.62
N LEU A 93 -3.00 -12.96 -2.72
CA LEU A 93 -3.52 -12.37 -3.96
C LEU A 93 -3.73 -13.40 -5.08
N GLY A 94 -3.22 -14.63 -4.91
CA GLY A 94 -3.35 -15.68 -5.92
C GLY A 94 -2.42 -15.48 -7.13
N ILE A 95 -1.34 -14.73 -6.97
CA ILE A 95 -0.35 -14.53 -8.04
C ILE A 95 0.35 -15.86 -8.30
N PRO A 96 0.42 -16.34 -9.56
CA PRO A 96 1.12 -17.57 -9.89
C PRO A 96 2.60 -17.52 -9.49
N ARG A 97 3.12 -18.58 -8.86
CA ARG A 97 4.55 -18.68 -8.53
C ARG A 97 5.42 -18.55 -9.76
N SER A 98 5.01 -19.12 -10.89
CA SER A 98 5.73 -19.02 -12.16
C SER A 98 5.93 -17.56 -12.61
N LEU A 99 4.96 -16.68 -12.37
CA LEU A 99 5.13 -15.26 -12.68
C LEU A 99 6.22 -14.62 -11.80
N LEU A 100 6.25 -14.95 -10.51
CA LEU A 100 7.23 -14.42 -9.55
C LEU A 100 8.64 -15.03 -9.71
N GLU A 101 8.74 -16.17 -10.39
CA GLU A 101 10.02 -16.83 -10.73
C GLU A 101 10.59 -16.31 -12.07
N CYS A 102 9.72 -16.01 -13.05
CA CYS A 102 10.12 -15.49 -14.35
C CYS A 102 10.34 -13.99 -14.37
N GLU A 103 9.55 -13.26 -13.60
CA GLU A 103 9.59 -11.81 -13.49
C GLU A 103 10.10 -11.41 -12.11
N SER A 104 10.82 -10.30 -12.01
CA SER A 104 11.13 -9.73 -10.70
C SER A 104 9.84 -9.41 -9.94
N ALA A 105 9.88 -9.56 -8.61
CA ALA A 105 8.78 -9.11 -7.75
C ALA A 105 8.49 -7.61 -7.90
N VAL A 106 9.45 -6.84 -8.42
CA VAL A 106 9.35 -5.42 -8.74
C VAL A 106 9.28 -5.26 -10.26
N SER A 107 8.10 -5.51 -10.83
CA SER A 107 7.84 -5.40 -12.26
C SER A 107 6.41 -4.94 -12.55
N GLU A 108 6.17 -4.46 -13.79
CA GLU A 108 4.82 -4.11 -14.25
C GLU A 108 3.87 -5.31 -14.17
N ALA A 109 4.32 -6.48 -14.62
CA ALA A 109 3.51 -7.69 -14.64
C ALA A 109 3.03 -8.06 -13.23
N VAL A 110 3.92 -8.01 -12.25
CA VAL A 110 3.60 -8.29 -10.85
C VAL A 110 2.71 -7.21 -10.25
N ALA A 111 2.95 -5.91 -10.51
CA ALA A 111 2.08 -4.84 -10.03
C ALA A 111 0.65 -5.00 -10.56
N ARG A 112 0.47 -5.29 -11.86
CA ARG A 112 -0.86 -5.55 -12.45
C ARG A 112 -1.52 -6.77 -11.81
N ALA A 113 -0.81 -7.88 -11.68
CA ALA A 113 -1.32 -9.08 -11.04
C ALA A 113 -1.72 -8.85 -9.57
N MET A 114 -0.98 -8.00 -8.82
CA MET A 114 -1.34 -7.61 -7.45
C MET A 114 -2.66 -6.84 -7.41
N ALA A 115 -2.85 -5.86 -8.30
CA ALA A 115 -4.09 -5.08 -8.34
C ALA A 115 -5.29 -5.97 -8.71
N GLU A 116 -5.17 -6.80 -9.73
CA GLU A 116 -6.21 -7.72 -10.19
C GLU A 116 -6.51 -8.79 -9.14
N GLY A 117 -5.47 -9.34 -8.50
CA GLY A 117 -5.59 -10.29 -7.41
C GLY A 117 -6.34 -9.73 -6.21
N ALA A 118 -6.07 -8.46 -5.84
CA ALA A 118 -6.80 -7.79 -4.76
C ALA A 118 -8.30 -7.64 -5.08
N LEU A 119 -8.66 -7.30 -6.32
CA LEU A 119 -10.06 -7.29 -6.75
C LEU A 119 -10.67 -8.69 -6.70
N GLY A 120 -9.95 -9.71 -7.16
CA GLY A 120 -10.43 -11.10 -7.13
C GLY A 120 -10.67 -11.65 -5.72
N ARG A 121 -9.95 -11.13 -4.72
CA ARG A 121 -10.00 -11.56 -3.32
C ARG A 121 -10.84 -10.65 -2.41
N SER A 122 -11.51 -9.67 -2.97
CA SER A 122 -12.34 -8.73 -2.22
C SER A 122 -13.65 -8.44 -2.96
N ILE A 123 -14.55 -7.72 -2.29
CA ILE A 123 -15.78 -7.18 -2.88
C ILE A 123 -15.60 -5.74 -3.37
N ALA A 124 -14.35 -5.26 -3.44
CA ALA A 124 -14.04 -3.91 -3.91
C ALA A 124 -14.26 -3.78 -5.42
N ASP A 125 -14.46 -2.56 -5.85
CA ASP A 125 -14.69 -2.18 -7.25
C ASP A 125 -13.44 -1.59 -7.89
N LEU A 126 -12.57 -1.00 -7.06
CA LEU A 126 -11.29 -0.40 -7.40
C LEU A 126 -10.19 -1.01 -6.54
N SER A 127 -9.05 -1.25 -7.14
CA SER A 127 -7.83 -1.62 -6.41
C SER A 127 -6.66 -0.74 -6.81
N VAL A 128 -5.70 -0.61 -5.92
CA VAL A 128 -4.40 -0.04 -6.22
C VAL A 128 -3.32 -0.91 -5.59
N SER A 129 -2.29 -1.21 -6.35
CA SER A 129 -1.16 -2.03 -5.91
C SER A 129 0.15 -1.27 -5.99
N ILE A 130 1.09 -1.65 -5.13
CA ILE A 130 2.43 -1.09 -5.05
C ILE A 130 3.43 -2.22 -4.86
N THR A 131 4.45 -2.28 -5.72
CA THR A 131 5.64 -3.10 -5.53
C THR A 131 6.87 -2.29 -5.92
N GLY A 132 7.97 -2.39 -5.15
CA GLY A 132 9.13 -1.53 -5.40
C GLY A 132 10.22 -1.69 -4.36
N VAL A 133 11.30 -0.95 -4.56
CA VAL A 133 12.48 -0.88 -3.69
C VAL A 133 12.57 0.48 -3.04
N ALA A 134 12.17 0.58 -1.77
CA ALA A 134 12.23 1.85 -1.05
C ALA A 134 13.62 2.14 -0.43
N GLY A 135 14.54 1.19 -0.47
CA GLY A 135 15.87 1.31 0.14
C GLY A 135 15.93 0.87 1.61
N PRO A 136 17.12 0.97 2.23
CA PRO A 136 18.33 1.66 1.75
C PRO A 136 19.13 0.89 0.69
N GLU A 137 18.92 -0.41 0.50
CA GLU A 137 19.64 -1.25 -0.42
C GLU A 137 18.74 -1.68 -1.59
N SER A 138 19.36 -2.10 -2.70
CA SER A 138 18.68 -2.80 -3.79
C SER A 138 18.06 -4.11 -3.30
N ASP A 139 17.07 -4.62 -4.02
CA ASP A 139 16.46 -5.90 -3.69
C ASP A 139 17.31 -7.10 -4.13
N GLU A 140 16.82 -8.32 -3.83
CA GLU A 140 17.48 -9.58 -4.18
C GLU A 140 17.63 -9.81 -5.70
N ASP A 141 16.78 -9.18 -6.50
CA ASP A 141 16.80 -9.27 -7.96
C ASP A 141 17.66 -8.16 -8.61
N GLY A 142 18.32 -7.30 -7.79
CA GLY A 142 19.20 -6.21 -8.23
C GLY A 142 18.47 -4.96 -8.70
N ASN A 143 17.19 -4.81 -8.40
CA ASN A 143 16.45 -3.59 -8.72
C ASN A 143 16.95 -2.41 -7.88
N PRO A 144 17.16 -1.23 -8.51
CA PRO A 144 17.72 -0.08 -7.81
C PRO A 144 16.72 0.52 -6.80
N VAL A 145 17.27 1.18 -5.77
CA VAL A 145 16.49 2.00 -4.84
C VAL A 145 15.70 3.06 -5.59
N GLY A 146 14.46 3.25 -5.20
CA GLY A 146 13.55 4.21 -5.82
C GLY A 146 12.80 3.68 -7.04
N LEU A 147 13.07 2.45 -7.53
CA LEU A 147 12.23 1.81 -8.55
C LEU A 147 10.93 1.31 -7.90
N VAL A 148 9.81 1.81 -8.41
CA VAL A 148 8.46 1.44 -7.94
C VAL A 148 7.52 1.27 -9.11
N HIS A 149 6.78 0.17 -9.11
CA HIS A 149 5.67 -0.09 -10.02
C HIS A 149 4.35 0.03 -9.26
N ILE A 150 3.43 0.81 -9.80
CA ILE A 150 2.10 1.04 -9.25
C ILE A 150 1.09 0.63 -10.30
N ALA A 151 0.09 -0.15 -9.94
CA ALA A 151 -1.03 -0.45 -10.82
C ALA A 151 -2.37 -0.14 -10.12
N ALA A 152 -3.36 0.28 -10.90
CA ALA A 152 -4.72 0.47 -10.42
C ALA A 152 -5.68 -0.26 -11.35
N ALA A 153 -6.56 -1.07 -10.79
CA ALA A 153 -7.52 -1.85 -11.55
C ALA A 153 -8.96 -1.50 -11.12
N ARG A 154 -9.86 -1.60 -12.08
CA ARG A 154 -11.30 -1.47 -11.86
C ARG A 154 -11.97 -2.77 -12.29
N ARG A 155 -12.96 -3.24 -11.52
CA ARG A 155 -13.77 -4.40 -11.88
C ARG A 155 -14.46 -4.12 -13.22
N ALA A 156 -14.28 -5.02 -14.18
CA ALA A 156 -14.74 -4.88 -15.57
C ALA A 156 -14.11 -3.69 -16.34
N GLY A 157 -12.89 -3.27 -15.97
CA GLY A 157 -12.10 -2.22 -16.63
C GLY A 157 -10.70 -2.64 -16.99
N ALA A 158 -9.95 -1.76 -17.65
CA ALA A 158 -8.54 -1.95 -17.89
C ALA A 158 -7.72 -1.63 -16.63
N THR A 159 -6.66 -2.39 -16.41
CA THR A 159 -5.68 -2.09 -15.37
C THR A 159 -4.72 -1.02 -15.86
N LEU A 160 -4.60 0.09 -15.14
CA LEU A 160 -3.61 1.12 -15.38
C LEU A 160 -2.30 0.75 -14.70
N HIS A 161 -1.18 1.26 -15.22
CA HIS A 161 0.13 1.07 -14.63
C HIS A 161 0.99 2.32 -14.78
N GLN A 162 1.88 2.53 -13.82
CA GLN A 162 2.94 3.53 -13.84
C GLN A 162 4.22 2.95 -13.22
N GLU A 163 5.36 3.21 -13.87
CA GLU A 163 6.68 3.02 -13.31
C GLU A 163 7.21 4.36 -12.82
N HIS A 164 7.80 4.35 -11.63
CA HIS A 164 8.48 5.49 -11.05
C HIS A 164 9.93 5.14 -10.72
N ARG A 165 10.83 6.07 -10.97
CA ARG A 165 12.26 5.98 -10.65
C ARG A 165 12.64 7.20 -9.82
N PHE A 166 12.32 7.14 -8.53
CA PHE A 166 12.59 8.24 -7.60
C PHE A 166 14.09 8.41 -7.30
N GLY A 167 14.89 7.35 -7.49
CA GLY A 167 16.29 7.33 -7.08
C GLY A 167 16.45 7.15 -5.56
N ASP A 168 17.70 7.25 -5.10
CA ASP A 168 18.02 7.17 -3.67
C ASP A 168 17.85 8.53 -2.99
N ILE A 169 16.60 8.89 -2.74
CA ILE A 169 16.21 10.13 -2.03
C ILE A 169 15.88 9.87 -0.56
N GLY A 170 16.26 8.69 -0.05
CA GLY A 170 15.95 8.24 1.30
C GLY A 170 14.61 7.48 1.37
N ARG A 171 14.60 6.42 2.19
CA ARG A 171 13.47 5.49 2.31
C ARG A 171 12.14 6.20 2.61
N ALA A 172 12.14 7.13 3.55
CA ALA A 172 10.91 7.84 3.94
C ALA A 172 10.32 8.63 2.77
N GLU A 173 11.16 9.32 2.02
CA GLU A 173 10.74 10.12 0.87
C GLU A 173 10.28 9.24 -0.30
N VAL A 174 10.97 8.13 -0.59
CA VAL A 174 10.51 7.16 -1.60
C VAL A 174 9.11 6.64 -1.25
N LEU A 175 8.86 6.28 0.01
CA LEU A 175 7.54 5.81 0.46
C LEU A 175 6.47 6.90 0.35
N TYR A 176 6.80 8.14 0.72
CA TYR A 176 5.90 9.28 0.63
C TYR A 176 5.48 9.54 -0.82
N GLN A 177 6.45 9.68 -1.72
CA GLN A 177 6.19 9.92 -3.15
C GLN A 177 5.44 8.75 -3.79
N THR A 178 5.72 7.53 -3.36
CA THR A 178 5.01 6.33 -3.81
C THR A 178 3.52 6.39 -3.45
N VAL A 179 3.19 6.76 -2.21
CA VAL A 179 1.79 6.87 -1.77
C VAL A 179 1.07 7.99 -2.51
N MET A 180 1.72 9.15 -2.73
CA MET A 180 1.17 10.24 -3.52
C MET A 180 0.84 9.78 -4.95
N ALA A 181 1.78 9.11 -5.62
CA ALA A 181 1.59 8.59 -6.98
C ALA A 181 0.49 7.51 -7.04
N ALA A 182 0.40 6.65 -6.02
CA ALA A 182 -0.64 5.63 -5.94
C ALA A 182 -2.04 6.23 -5.80
N LEU A 183 -2.19 7.30 -5.02
CA LEU A 183 -3.44 8.04 -4.89
C LEU A 183 -3.83 8.70 -6.23
N ASP A 184 -2.87 9.29 -6.95
CA ASP A 184 -3.11 9.89 -8.26
C ASP A 184 -3.56 8.85 -9.29
N LEU A 185 -2.93 7.67 -9.31
CA LEU A 185 -3.31 6.60 -10.24
C LEU A 185 -4.69 6.02 -9.90
N LEU A 186 -5.01 5.88 -8.61
CA LEU A 186 -6.33 5.44 -8.14
C LEU A 186 -7.43 6.41 -8.59
N GLU A 187 -7.22 7.72 -8.47
CA GLU A 187 -8.16 8.74 -8.94
C GLU A 187 -8.40 8.63 -10.46
N ARG A 188 -7.33 8.51 -11.24
CA ARG A 188 -7.44 8.33 -12.71
C ARG A 188 -8.20 7.07 -13.07
N CYS A 189 -7.98 5.97 -12.35
CA CYS A 189 -8.71 4.73 -12.54
C CYS A 189 -10.20 4.87 -12.22
N ALA A 190 -10.54 5.62 -11.17
CA ALA A 190 -11.92 5.91 -10.79
C ALA A 190 -12.65 6.72 -11.87
N ILE A 191 -12.03 7.78 -12.41
CA ILE A 191 -12.60 8.68 -13.44
C ILE A 191 -12.78 7.95 -14.77
N GLY A 192 -11.78 7.21 -15.25
CA GLY A 192 -11.83 6.52 -16.56
C GLY A 192 -12.95 5.48 -16.69
N GLY A 193 -13.56 5.08 -15.59
CA GLY A 193 -14.76 4.24 -15.59
C GLY A 193 -16.07 5.02 -15.78
N GLN A 194 -16.11 6.31 -15.41
CA GLN A 194 -17.31 7.16 -15.61
C GLN A 194 -17.53 7.51 -17.08
N ASP A 195 -16.45 7.78 -17.82
CA ASP A 195 -16.53 8.13 -19.24
C ASP A 195 -17.08 6.97 -20.08
N ARG A 196 -16.72 5.72 -19.71
CA ARG A 196 -17.23 4.53 -20.39
C ARG A 196 -18.71 4.23 -20.05
N ALA A 197 -19.15 4.49 -18.83
CA ALA A 197 -20.54 4.31 -18.43
C ALA A 197 -21.46 5.31 -19.15
N ARG A 198 -21.02 6.57 -19.28
CA ARG A 198 -21.75 7.61 -20.03
C ARG A 198 -21.78 7.40 -21.54
N ALA A 199 -20.79 6.72 -22.10
CA ALA A 199 -20.73 6.40 -23.53
C ALA A 199 -21.57 5.17 -23.91
N ALA A 200 -22.08 4.43 -22.93
CA ALA A 200 -22.91 3.23 -23.11
C ALA A 200 -24.40 3.47 -22.85
N GLU A 201 -24.79 4.69 -22.42
CA GLU A 201 -26.18 5.21 -22.32
C GLU A 201 -26.57 5.98 -23.58
#